data_31eec3875d8d75fcc0cb590319711a0c
#
_entry.id   31eec3875d8d75fcc0cb590319711a0c
#
_cell.length_a   1.000
_cell.length_b   1.000
_cell.length_c   1.000
_cell.angle_alpha   90.00
_cell.angle_beta   90.00
_cell.angle_gamma   90.00
#
_symmetry.space_group_name_H-M   'P 1'
#
loop_
_entity.id
_entity.type
_entity.pdbx_description
1 polymer ?
#
loop_
_entity_poly.entity_id
_entity_poly.type
_entity_poly.pdbx_seq_one_letter_code
_entity_poly.pdbx_strand_id
1 'polypeptide(L)' 'MANNASWNNVYKRINAKRKEAGLTWNQLASKAGIKMGSWMTGLPISHPTEEEVHKIADVPEMNTTYAYLRYGITDLSELN' A
#
# COMPACT_ATOMS: atom_id res chain seq x y z
N MET A 1 18.82 -11.45 1.97
CA MET A 1 17.96 -11.12 0.84
C MET A 1 16.82 -10.22 1.26
N ALA A 2 16.45 -9.31 0.41
CA ALA A 2 15.32 -8.42 0.71
C ALA A 2 14.03 -9.21 0.72
N ASN A 3 13.22 -9.05 1.77
CA ASN A 3 11.90 -9.65 1.85
C ASN A 3 10.87 -8.67 1.29
N ASN A 4 10.50 -8.85 0.02
CA ASN A 4 9.56 -7.94 -0.64
C ASN A 4 8.19 -7.91 0.03
N ALA A 5 7.84 -8.96 0.77
CA ALA A 5 6.57 -9.04 1.47
C ALA A 5 6.63 -8.47 2.89
N SER A 6 7.78 -7.94 3.33
CA SER A 6 7.87 -7.34 4.66
C SER A 6 6.95 -6.12 4.74
N TRP A 7 6.37 -5.88 5.91
CA TRP A 7 5.46 -4.75 6.09
C TRP A 7 6.15 -3.41 5.87
N ASN A 8 7.45 -3.33 6.16
CA ASN A 8 8.22 -2.11 5.88
C ASN A 8 8.26 -1.81 4.38
N ASN A 9 8.47 -2.83 3.55
CA ASN A 9 8.46 -2.67 2.10
C ASN A 9 7.06 -2.38 1.58
N VAL A 10 6.02 -2.99 2.17
CA VAL A 10 4.63 -2.68 1.81
C VAL A 10 4.34 -1.20 2.09
N TYR A 11 4.73 -0.71 3.26
CA TYR A 11 4.56 0.71 3.61
C TYR A 11 5.24 1.61 2.58
N LYS A 12 6.49 1.30 2.24
CA LYS A 12 7.25 2.11 1.28
C LYS A 12 6.55 2.18 -0.08
N ARG A 13 6.03 1.05 -0.55
CA ARG A 13 5.33 1.01 -1.84
C ARG A 13 4.03 1.82 -1.81
N ILE A 14 3.25 1.67 -0.73
CA ILE A 14 2.01 2.44 -0.57
C ILE A 14 2.33 3.93 -0.51
N ASN A 15 3.34 4.30 0.28
CA ASN A 15 3.73 5.70 0.43
C ASN A 15 4.18 6.32 -0.90
N ALA A 16 4.97 5.58 -1.69
CA ALA A 16 5.44 6.06 -2.98
C ALA A 16 4.27 6.28 -3.94
N LYS A 17 3.35 5.33 -4.03
CA LYS A 17 2.17 5.46 -4.89
C LYS A 17 1.26 6.59 -4.44
N ARG A 18 1.09 6.75 -3.12
CA ARG A 18 0.31 7.86 -2.57
C ARG A 18 0.89 9.21 -3.00
N LYS A 19 2.21 9.37 -2.92
CA LYS A 19 2.87 10.61 -3.33
C LYS A 19 2.70 10.86 -4.81
N GLU A 20 2.86 9.83 -5.64
CA GLU A 20 2.66 9.94 -7.09
C GLU A 20 1.24 10.35 -7.42
N ALA A 21 0.27 9.87 -6.65
CA ALA A 21 -1.15 10.20 -6.84
C ALA A 21 -1.51 11.60 -6.31
N GLY A 22 -0.60 12.24 -5.58
CA GLY A 22 -0.86 13.55 -5.00
C GLY A 22 -1.85 13.53 -3.84
N LEU A 23 -1.97 12.40 -3.16
CA LEU A 23 -2.93 12.24 -2.05
C LEU A 23 -2.26 12.39 -0.69
N THR A 24 -2.97 12.99 0.25
CA THR A 24 -2.57 12.93 1.66
C THR A 24 -3.00 11.57 2.21
N TRP A 25 -2.45 11.20 3.37
CA TRP A 25 -2.89 9.96 4.03
C TRP A 25 -4.38 9.99 4.37
N ASN A 26 -4.90 11.15 4.80
CA ASN A 26 -6.34 11.28 5.07
C ASN A 26 -7.17 11.06 3.82
N GLN A 27 -6.73 11.62 2.69
CA GLN A 27 -7.44 11.44 1.42
C GLN A 27 -7.40 9.99 0.97
N LEU A 28 -6.25 9.34 1.10
CA LEU A 28 -6.13 7.92 0.73
C LEU A 28 -7.04 7.05 1.60
N ALA A 29 -7.01 7.27 2.91
CA ALA A 29 -7.85 6.51 3.83
C ALA A 29 -9.34 6.68 3.49
N SER A 30 -9.75 7.92 3.22
CA SER A 30 -11.14 8.22 2.86
C SER A 30 -11.55 7.52 1.56
N LYS A 31 -10.71 7.61 0.53
CA LYS A 31 -11.00 6.98 -0.76
C LYS A 31 -11.02 5.46 -0.68
N ALA A 32 -10.17 4.90 0.15
CA ALA A 32 -10.11 3.44 0.35
C ALA A 32 -11.19 2.93 1.30
N GLY A 33 -11.85 3.83 2.03
CA GLY A 33 -12.87 3.43 2.99
C GLY A 33 -12.29 2.75 4.22
N ILE A 34 -11.11 3.17 4.65
CA ILE A 34 -10.44 2.62 5.84
C ILE A 34 -10.17 3.73 6.83
N LYS A 35 -9.90 3.33 8.07
CA LYS A 35 -9.55 4.27 9.12
C LYS A 35 -8.07 4.65 9.04
N MET A 36 -7.75 5.87 9.48
CA MET A 36 -6.36 6.27 9.65
C MET A 36 -5.71 5.36 10.69
N GLY A 37 -4.62 4.72 10.31
CA GLY A 37 -3.87 3.85 11.21
C GLY A 37 -2.53 4.48 11.58
N SER A 38 -1.97 4.06 12.71
CA SER A 38 -0.67 4.58 13.15
C SER A 38 0.44 4.28 12.16
N TRP A 39 0.31 3.19 11.37
CA TRP A 39 1.30 2.85 10.36
C TRP A 39 1.42 3.94 9.27
N MET A 40 0.37 4.73 9.07
CA MET A 40 0.37 5.81 8.07
C MET A 40 1.26 6.97 8.48
N THR A 41 1.56 7.11 9.77
CA THR A 41 2.46 8.15 10.26
C THR A 41 3.93 7.70 10.27
N GLY A 42 4.19 6.48 9.80
CA GLY A 42 5.55 5.96 9.75
C GLY A 42 6.01 5.30 11.03
N LEU A 43 5.12 5.12 12.01
CA LEU A 43 5.48 4.45 13.25
C LEU A 43 5.61 2.94 13.00
N PRO A 44 6.71 2.31 13.47
CA PRO A 44 6.97 0.90 13.17
C PRO A 44 6.18 -0.08 14.01
N ILE A 45 5.25 0.39 14.85
CA ILE A 45 4.52 -0.45 15.79
C ILE A 45 3.27 -1.11 15.19
N SER A 46 2.89 -0.72 13.97
CA SER A 46 1.71 -1.31 13.33
C SER A 46 1.91 -1.36 11.82
N HIS A 47 1.06 -2.14 11.17
CA HIS A 47 1.05 -2.25 9.73
C HIS A 47 -0.39 -2.39 9.25
N PRO A 48 -0.68 -2.17 7.96
CA PRO A 48 -2.03 -2.38 7.46
C PRO A 48 -2.39 -3.87 7.50
N THR A 49 -3.69 -4.16 7.51
CA THR A 49 -4.16 -5.52 7.33
C THR A 49 -4.14 -5.85 5.84
N GLU A 50 -4.21 -7.16 5.52
CA GLU A 50 -4.30 -7.59 4.12
C GLU A 50 -5.51 -6.94 3.43
N GLU A 51 -6.65 -6.88 4.13
CA GLU A 51 -7.86 -6.25 3.59
C GLU A 51 -7.65 -4.78 3.29
N GLU A 52 -6.95 -4.07 4.17
CA GLU A 52 -6.65 -2.65 3.96
C GLU A 52 -5.76 -2.46 2.73
N VAL A 53 -4.79 -3.34 2.52
CA VAL A 53 -3.93 -3.26 1.35
C VAL A 53 -4.76 -3.46 0.08
N HIS A 54 -5.71 -4.40 0.08
CA HIS A 54 -6.63 -4.59 -1.05
C HIS A 54 -7.43 -3.32 -1.33
N LYS A 55 -7.99 -2.72 -0.29
CA LYS A 55 -8.80 -1.51 -0.43
C LYS A 55 -7.99 -0.34 -0.98
N ILE A 56 -6.75 -0.20 -0.51
CA ILE A 56 -5.84 0.85 -1.00
C ILE A 56 -5.52 0.62 -2.48
N ALA A 57 -5.28 -0.65 -2.86
CA ALA A 57 -4.98 -0.97 -4.26
C ALA A 57 -6.17 -0.67 -5.18
N ASP A 58 -7.40 -0.73 -4.65
CA ASP A 58 -8.60 -0.45 -5.42
C ASP A 58 -8.87 1.04 -5.63
N VAL A 59 -8.14 1.93 -4.97
CA VAL A 59 -8.29 3.37 -5.18
C VAL A 59 -7.74 3.71 -6.56
N PRO A 60 -8.59 4.21 -7.49
CA PRO A 60 -8.17 4.43 -8.89
C PRO A 60 -6.95 5.33 -9.02
N GLU A 61 -6.85 6.37 -8.21
CA GLU A 61 -5.75 7.33 -8.28
C GLU A 61 -4.40 6.69 -7.94
N MET A 62 -4.40 5.60 -7.18
CA MET A 62 -3.16 4.90 -6.81
C MET A 62 -2.54 4.19 -8.00
N ASN A 63 -3.34 3.82 -8.99
CA ASN A 63 -2.88 3.19 -10.23
C ASN A 63 -1.93 2.02 -9.95
N THR A 64 -2.38 1.08 -9.12
CA THR A 64 -1.54 -0.01 -8.67
C THR A 64 -2.37 -1.27 -8.43
N THR A 65 -1.72 -2.35 -8.03
CA THR A 65 -2.38 -3.62 -7.74
C THR A 65 -2.01 -4.08 -6.34
N TYR A 66 -2.84 -4.98 -5.79
CA TYR A 66 -2.53 -5.62 -4.52
C TYR A 66 -1.21 -6.38 -4.61
N ALA A 67 -1.00 -7.09 -5.71
CA ALA A 67 0.23 -7.88 -5.90
C ALA A 67 1.48 -6.99 -5.83
N TYR A 68 1.42 -5.81 -6.42
CA TYR A 68 2.54 -4.89 -6.33
C TYR A 68 2.73 -4.38 -4.91
N LEU A 69 1.65 -3.89 -4.29
CA LEU A 69 1.75 -3.30 -2.96
C LEU A 69 2.20 -4.32 -1.92
N ARG A 70 1.64 -5.52 -1.97
CA ARG A 70 1.91 -6.54 -0.95
C ARG A 70 3.22 -7.29 -1.17
N TYR A 71 3.54 -7.61 -2.42
CA TYR A 71 4.68 -8.47 -2.74
C TYR A 71 5.71 -7.85 -3.67
N GLY A 72 5.45 -6.65 -4.21
CA GLY A 72 6.36 -6.00 -5.14
C GLY A 72 6.34 -6.59 -6.55
N ILE A 73 5.29 -7.33 -6.89
CA ILE A 73 5.18 -7.97 -8.21
C ILE A 73 4.68 -6.96 -9.23
N THR A 74 5.48 -6.71 -10.26
CA THR A 74 5.17 -5.71 -11.29
C THR A 74 4.80 -6.34 -12.62
N ASP A 75 5.09 -7.61 -12.83
CA ASP A 75 4.86 -8.31 -14.09
C ASP A 75 3.98 -9.53 -13.83
N LEU A 76 2.90 -9.68 -14.58
CA LEU A 76 1.99 -10.81 -14.44
C LEU A 76 2.69 -12.15 -14.65
N SER A 77 3.77 -12.18 -15.43
CA SER A 77 4.54 -13.41 -15.62
C SER A 77 5.16 -13.91 -14.32
N GLU A 78 5.39 -13.02 -13.36
CA GLU A 78 5.95 -13.38 -12.05
C GLU A 78 4.95 -14.15 -11.18
N LEU A 79 3.67 -14.12 -11.55
CA LEU A 79 2.62 -14.79 -10.80
C LEU A 79 2.50 -16.29 -11.13
N ASN A 80 3.22 -16.76 -12.13
CA ASN A 80 3.17 -18.16 -12.58
C ASN A 80 4.24 -19.00 -11.94
#